data_425de785932236d533b4fdb4cdfe4a5f
#
_entry.id   425de785932236d533b4fdb4cdfe4a5f
#
_cell.length_a   1.000
_cell.length_b   1.000
_cell.length_c   1.000
_cell.angle_alpha   90.00
_cell.angle_beta   90.00
_cell.angle_gamma   90.00
#
_symmetry.space_group_name_H-M   'P 1'
#
loop_
_entity.id
_entity.type
_entity.pdbx_description
1 polymer ?
#
loop_
_entity_poly.entity_id
_entity_poly.type
_entity_poly.pdbx_seq_one_letter_code
_entity_poly.pdbx_strand_id
1 'polypeptide(L)'
;MQSTSTDEDLLQKFESEVWAKAPHPEDGKVRNPTPLVDFTEPLLECAKTEYGMDLDKEGVRVFAKLDSKLFGGSVKVRPAVMIMKDAISKGQLVTGQTIFEATSGNFGLALGWMGRLGLDVVALVSRKLQQGVVEQLRKDGVRLLNLDIDICPAPGFKGDVDLLVAKGVASGVRQQLEELGFEPKKFDAVRTEAEEILARQDAIGLAKLIAKAYGGFCPEQYDNELNIEVHRTVTGPEVDQQLAEHGASLGNSDFVCAFGTGGTAGGISRYASSKYGRKGARVVFPLNGQDVAGIRTKEKADGLRFYEPKSYLGEHEVDFEEATKVFEYFNRRGQDIGESGALALYACLQLLNYGVGKQFVVMIADGASKYATEVKAVAKRGKRDQVRLEEASSSIGDYAGVIWAHNMFVPREEGVKVIASSLGCDESAVKVANVRDVQAVLNGAKPSQDFEDLMPKDDRPLLVVCMAGNTSLMLAKVLERQGVAAESLVGGITGLPATRGKQPFELVQIARG
;
A
#
# COMPACT_ATOMS: atom_id res chain seq x y z
N MET A 1 -27.09 33.75 -2.69
CA MET A 1 -26.31 34.33 -3.79
C MET A 1 -24.93 34.83 -3.29
N GLN A 2 -24.22 34.06 -2.46
CA GLN A 2 -22.84 34.37 -2.00
C GLN A 2 -21.84 33.23 -2.26
N SER A 3 -22.23 32.18 -3.04
CA SER A 3 -21.37 31.01 -3.27
C SER A 3 -20.52 31.06 -4.53
N THR A 4 -20.76 31.95 -5.48
CA THR A 4 -20.08 31.95 -6.79
C THR A 4 -18.64 32.53 -6.76
N SER A 5 -18.34 33.49 -5.88
CA SER A 5 -17.00 34.10 -5.87
C SER A 5 -15.95 33.26 -5.12
N THR A 6 -16.36 32.46 -4.14
CA THR A 6 -15.44 31.62 -3.34
C THR A 6 -15.08 30.30 -4.05
N ASP A 7 -15.93 29.78 -4.90
CA ASP A 7 -15.70 28.54 -5.65
C ASP A 7 -14.88 28.79 -6.92
N GLU A 8 -15.07 29.94 -7.58
CA GLU A 8 -14.18 30.42 -8.64
C GLU A 8 -12.75 30.67 -8.10
N ASP A 9 -12.60 31.18 -6.86
CA ASP A 9 -11.33 31.34 -6.19
C ASP A 9 -10.65 29.98 -5.91
N LEU A 10 -11.40 28.95 -5.48
CA LEU A 10 -10.84 27.61 -5.25
C LEU A 10 -10.31 26.98 -6.55
N LEU A 11 -11.05 27.08 -7.65
CA LEU A 11 -10.61 26.55 -8.95
C LEU A 11 -9.35 27.27 -9.44
N GLN A 12 -9.33 28.59 -9.39
CA GLN A 12 -8.17 29.39 -9.80
C GLN A 12 -6.93 29.08 -8.96
N LYS A 13 -7.12 28.94 -7.65
CA LYS A 13 -6.06 28.56 -6.73
C LYS A 13 -5.57 27.15 -6.99
N PHE A 14 -6.48 26.20 -7.25
CA PHE A 14 -6.13 24.83 -7.63
C PHE A 14 -5.32 24.81 -8.94
N GLU A 15 -5.74 25.57 -9.95
CA GLU A 15 -5.05 25.62 -11.24
C GLU A 15 -3.62 26.20 -11.09
N SER A 16 -3.43 27.25 -10.32
CA SER A 16 -2.12 27.86 -10.12
C SER A 16 -1.19 27.08 -9.20
N GLU A 17 -1.69 26.48 -8.13
CA GLU A 17 -0.85 25.86 -7.10
C GLU A 17 -0.66 24.35 -7.28
N VAL A 18 -1.59 23.64 -7.92
CA VAL A 18 -1.60 22.18 -8.06
C VAL A 18 -1.52 21.77 -9.53
N TRP A 19 -2.50 22.16 -10.35
CA TRP A 19 -2.57 21.77 -11.76
C TRP A 19 -1.34 22.20 -12.55
N ALA A 20 -0.91 23.46 -12.40
CA ALA A 20 0.27 24.00 -13.07
C ALA A 20 1.58 23.28 -12.71
N LYS A 21 1.62 22.46 -11.67
CA LYS A 21 2.80 21.69 -11.25
C LYS A 21 2.70 20.20 -11.61
N ALA A 22 1.52 19.70 -11.85
CA ALA A 22 1.28 18.30 -12.24
C ALA A 22 1.50 18.11 -13.75
N PRO A 23 1.78 16.89 -14.21
CA PRO A 23 1.70 16.58 -15.63
C PRO A 23 0.28 16.79 -16.14
N HIS A 24 0.12 17.59 -17.18
CA HIS A 24 -1.19 17.89 -17.78
C HIS A 24 -1.06 18.15 -19.29
N PRO A 25 -2.13 17.88 -20.07
CA PRO A 25 -2.12 18.17 -21.51
C PRO A 25 -2.30 19.67 -21.76
N GLU A 26 -1.44 20.22 -22.61
CA GLU A 26 -1.53 21.59 -23.12
C GLU A 26 -0.96 21.66 -24.53
N ASP A 27 -1.71 22.22 -25.48
CA ASP A 27 -1.30 22.41 -26.89
C ASP A 27 -0.74 21.15 -27.58
N GLY A 28 -1.36 19.99 -27.32
CA GLY A 28 -0.97 18.70 -27.89
C GLY A 28 0.29 18.07 -27.28
N LYS A 29 0.84 18.68 -26.22
CA LYS A 29 1.97 18.16 -25.44
C LYS A 29 1.57 17.95 -23.99
N VAL A 30 2.38 17.16 -23.27
CA VAL A 30 2.26 17.06 -21.81
C VAL A 30 3.27 18.01 -21.18
N ARG A 31 2.77 18.95 -20.37
CA ARG A 31 3.57 19.86 -19.56
C ARG A 31 3.99 19.17 -18.25
N ASN A 32 5.10 19.64 -17.69
CA ASN A 32 5.69 19.11 -16.45
C ASN A 32 5.84 17.57 -16.43
N PRO A 33 6.37 16.96 -17.48
CA PRO A 33 6.53 15.51 -17.51
C PRO A 33 7.49 15.05 -16.39
N THR A 34 7.21 13.90 -15.80
CA THR A 34 8.20 13.26 -14.92
C THR A 34 9.34 12.67 -15.79
N PRO A 35 10.55 12.50 -15.23
CA PRO A 35 11.67 11.97 -16.01
C PRO A 35 11.40 10.56 -16.55
N LEU A 36 11.83 10.31 -17.79
CA LEU A 36 12.04 8.99 -18.35
C LEU A 36 13.56 8.79 -18.48
N VAL A 37 14.11 7.82 -17.76
CA VAL A 37 15.56 7.62 -17.64
C VAL A 37 15.94 6.24 -18.19
N ASP A 38 17.04 6.17 -18.90
CA ASP A 38 17.58 4.89 -19.37
C ASP A 38 18.18 4.10 -18.20
N PHE A 39 17.57 2.97 -17.89
CA PHE A 39 17.99 2.02 -16.84
C PHE A 39 18.61 0.75 -17.42
N THR A 40 18.90 0.71 -18.71
CA THR A 40 19.40 -0.50 -19.39
C THR A 40 20.66 -1.05 -18.71
N GLU A 41 21.74 -0.29 -18.69
CA GLU A 41 23.00 -0.76 -18.10
C GLU A 41 22.89 -1.01 -16.59
N PRO A 42 22.30 -0.11 -15.76
CA PRO A 42 22.13 -0.38 -14.34
C PRO A 42 21.33 -1.65 -14.04
N LEU A 43 20.29 -1.94 -14.83
CA LEU A 43 19.46 -3.13 -14.63
C LEU A 43 20.17 -4.42 -15.04
N LEU A 44 20.92 -4.40 -16.15
CA LEU A 44 21.73 -5.53 -16.59
C LEU A 44 22.88 -5.81 -15.60
N GLU A 45 23.49 -4.79 -15.02
CA GLU A 45 24.49 -4.95 -13.97
C GLU A 45 23.87 -5.55 -12.70
N CYS A 46 22.66 -5.09 -12.30
CA CYS A 46 21.91 -5.69 -11.21
C CYS A 46 21.61 -7.18 -11.47
N ALA A 47 21.19 -7.53 -12.69
CA ALA A 47 20.96 -8.92 -13.08
C ALA A 47 22.18 -9.80 -12.88
N LYS A 48 23.34 -9.30 -13.28
CA LYS A 48 24.61 -10.02 -13.15
C LYS A 48 25.06 -10.13 -11.70
N THR A 49 25.03 -9.03 -10.93
CA THR A 49 25.60 -8.96 -9.58
C THR A 49 24.73 -9.61 -8.52
N GLU A 50 23.41 -9.40 -8.58
CA GLU A 50 22.48 -9.86 -7.54
C GLU A 50 21.88 -11.24 -7.86
N TYR A 51 21.84 -11.64 -9.15
CA TYR A 51 21.17 -12.88 -9.58
C TYR A 51 22.06 -13.83 -10.38
N GLY A 52 23.29 -13.42 -10.74
CA GLY A 52 24.17 -14.22 -11.60
C GLY A 52 23.64 -14.42 -13.03
N MET A 53 22.69 -13.58 -13.48
CA MET A 53 22.11 -13.65 -14.81
C MET A 53 23.02 -12.96 -15.82
N ASP A 54 23.47 -13.70 -16.83
CA ASP A 54 24.21 -13.14 -17.97
C ASP A 54 23.24 -12.93 -19.16
N LEU A 55 22.60 -11.75 -19.16
CA LEU A 55 21.58 -11.42 -20.14
C LEU A 55 22.20 -10.90 -21.45
N ASP A 56 21.67 -11.34 -22.59
CA ASP A 56 22.03 -10.79 -23.89
C ASP A 56 21.67 -9.29 -23.96
N LYS A 57 22.66 -8.47 -24.18
CA LYS A 57 22.53 -7.00 -24.25
C LYS A 57 22.04 -6.49 -25.59
N GLU A 58 22.10 -7.32 -26.65
CA GLU A 58 21.83 -6.87 -28.00
C GLU A 58 20.37 -6.43 -28.20
N GLY A 59 20.20 -5.14 -28.45
CA GLY A 59 18.89 -4.53 -28.67
C GLY A 59 18.01 -4.37 -27.43
N VAL A 60 18.53 -4.69 -26.24
CA VAL A 60 17.81 -4.46 -24.96
C VAL A 60 17.82 -2.97 -24.63
N ARG A 61 16.65 -2.44 -24.30
CA ARG A 61 16.44 -1.07 -23.80
C ARG A 61 15.40 -1.07 -22.70
N VAL A 62 15.75 -0.55 -21.55
CA VAL A 62 14.86 -0.44 -20.39
C VAL A 62 14.84 1.01 -19.93
N PHE A 63 13.67 1.62 -19.95
CA PHE A 63 13.45 2.98 -19.47
C PHE A 63 12.66 2.93 -18.15
N ALA A 64 13.05 3.73 -17.19
CA ALA A 64 12.33 3.94 -15.94
C ALA A 64 11.53 5.24 -16.00
N LYS A 65 10.22 5.18 -15.83
CA LYS A 65 9.34 6.33 -15.68
C LYS A 65 9.25 6.71 -14.21
N LEU A 66 9.85 7.84 -13.82
CA LEU A 66 10.09 8.22 -12.44
C LEU A 66 8.94 9.07 -11.86
N ASP A 67 7.79 8.48 -11.58
CA ASP A 67 6.69 9.17 -10.90
C ASP A 67 6.94 9.40 -9.39
N SER A 68 8.02 8.82 -8.85
CA SER A 68 8.59 9.20 -7.55
C SER A 68 9.00 10.68 -7.49
N LYS A 69 9.21 11.33 -8.63
CA LYS A 69 9.61 12.75 -8.73
C LYS A 69 8.41 13.72 -8.79
N LEU A 70 7.19 13.23 -8.76
CA LEU A 70 6.02 14.09 -8.58
C LEU A 70 6.03 14.77 -7.20
N PHE A 71 5.41 15.94 -7.08
CA PHE A 71 5.42 16.74 -5.85
C PHE A 71 4.86 16.01 -4.61
N GLY A 72 3.94 15.05 -4.78
CA GLY A 72 3.45 14.15 -3.72
C GLY A 72 4.25 12.84 -3.63
N GLY A 73 5.39 12.73 -4.32
CA GLY A 73 6.32 11.61 -4.26
C GLY A 73 5.78 10.30 -4.81
N SER A 74 4.70 10.30 -5.59
CA SER A 74 4.16 9.07 -6.19
C SER A 74 3.22 9.29 -7.37
N VAL A 75 3.03 8.23 -8.16
CA VAL A 75 2.07 8.14 -9.26
C VAL A 75 0.64 8.55 -8.86
N LYS A 76 0.29 8.46 -7.58
CA LYS A 76 -1.04 8.78 -7.06
C LYS A 76 -1.39 10.27 -7.14
N VAL A 77 -0.42 11.14 -7.36
CA VAL A 77 -0.67 12.56 -7.68
C VAL A 77 -1.50 12.71 -8.94
N ARG A 78 -1.27 11.87 -9.95
CA ARG A 78 -1.98 11.96 -11.25
C ARG A 78 -3.50 11.79 -11.07
N PRO A 79 -4.01 10.68 -10.52
CA PRO A 79 -5.44 10.54 -10.29
C PRO A 79 -5.98 11.55 -9.26
N ALA A 80 -5.23 11.88 -8.20
CA ALA A 80 -5.69 12.86 -7.22
C ALA A 80 -5.94 14.23 -7.88
N VAL A 81 -5.00 14.72 -8.68
CA VAL A 81 -5.13 16.01 -9.36
C VAL A 81 -6.29 16.01 -10.36
N MET A 82 -6.45 14.94 -11.14
CA MET A 82 -7.53 14.84 -12.12
C MET A 82 -8.91 14.79 -11.46
N ILE A 83 -9.06 13.97 -10.41
CA ILE A 83 -10.32 13.83 -9.66
C ILE A 83 -10.67 15.15 -8.95
N MET A 84 -9.70 15.80 -8.31
CA MET A 84 -9.94 17.06 -7.61
C MET A 84 -10.31 18.17 -8.58
N LYS A 85 -9.62 18.29 -9.72
CA LYS A 85 -9.97 19.28 -10.75
C LYS A 85 -11.39 19.13 -11.22
N ASP A 86 -11.79 17.91 -11.55
CA ASP A 86 -13.14 17.60 -12.03
C ASP A 86 -14.19 17.94 -10.96
N ALA A 87 -13.95 17.51 -9.71
CA ALA A 87 -14.87 17.77 -8.60
C ALA A 87 -15.06 19.26 -8.30
N ILE A 88 -13.96 20.03 -8.28
CA ILE A 88 -14.01 21.50 -8.08
C ILE A 88 -14.74 22.16 -9.26
N SER A 89 -14.38 21.81 -10.50
CA SER A 89 -15.00 22.38 -11.70
C SER A 89 -16.50 22.10 -11.80
N LYS A 90 -16.97 21.00 -11.22
CA LYS A 90 -18.39 20.63 -11.17
C LYS A 90 -19.12 21.12 -9.92
N GLY A 91 -18.45 21.83 -9.02
CA GLY A 91 -19.01 22.26 -7.74
C GLY A 91 -19.34 21.11 -6.77
N GLN A 92 -18.75 19.93 -6.98
CA GLN A 92 -18.89 18.78 -6.08
C GLN A 92 -17.97 18.88 -4.86
N LEU A 93 -16.85 19.57 -5.01
CA LEU A 93 -15.95 19.93 -3.94
C LEU A 93 -15.84 21.46 -3.88
N VAL A 94 -16.20 22.02 -2.74
CA VAL A 94 -16.25 23.47 -2.49
C VAL A 94 -15.40 23.85 -1.28
N THR A 95 -15.07 25.13 -1.16
CA THR A 95 -14.28 25.66 -0.04
C THR A 95 -14.91 25.30 1.31
N GLY A 96 -14.06 24.82 2.24
CA GLY A 96 -14.49 24.45 3.60
C GLY A 96 -15.04 23.02 3.74
N GLN A 97 -15.16 22.27 2.66
CA GLN A 97 -15.49 20.85 2.76
C GLN A 97 -14.29 20.01 3.20
N THR A 98 -14.57 18.93 3.91
CA THR A 98 -13.59 17.91 4.26
C THR A 98 -13.57 16.79 3.21
N ILE A 99 -12.38 16.38 2.79
CA ILE A 99 -12.16 15.22 1.95
C ILE A 99 -11.97 14.01 2.85
N PHE A 100 -12.78 12.96 2.65
CA PHE A 100 -12.64 11.67 3.33
C PHE A 100 -12.25 10.59 2.33
N GLU A 101 -11.16 9.87 2.58
CA GLU A 101 -10.71 8.82 1.68
C GLU A 101 -10.08 7.65 2.44
N ALA A 102 -10.41 6.43 2.04
CA ALA A 102 -9.74 5.23 2.49
C ALA A 102 -8.47 4.99 1.67
N THR A 103 -7.30 4.99 2.31
CA THR A 103 -6.04 4.95 1.59
C THR A 103 -5.00 4.06 2.24
N SER A 104 -4.19 3.40 1.40
CA SER A 104 -2.97 2.70 1.80
C SER A 104 -1.73 3.61 1.89
N GLY A 105 -1.91 4.93 1.79
CA GLY A 105 -0.87 5.94 2.02
C GLY A 105 -0.62 6.90 0.86
N ASN A 106 -0.13 6.44 -0.27
CA ASN A 106 0.31 7.31 -1.38
C ASN A 106 -0.78 8.24 -1.92
N PHE A 107 -2.03 7.79 -1.97
CA PHE A 107 -3.13 8.65 -2.41
C PHE A 107 -3.47 9.69 -1.34
N GLY A 108 -3.43 9.31 -0.06
CA GLY A 108 -3.57 10.25 1.05
C GLY A 108 -2.48 11.34 1.05
N LEU A 109 -1.23 10.96 0.77
CA LEU A 109 -0.13 11.93 0.59
C LEU A 109 -0.38 12.90 -0.57
N ALA A 110 -0.92 12.40 -1.69
CA ALA A 110 -1.29 13.26 -2.81
C ALA A 110 -2.44 14.22 -2.44
N LEU A 111 -3.43 13.75 -1.68
CA LEU A 111 -4.51 14.59 -1.16
C LEU A 111 -4.04 15.59 -0.12
N GLY A 112 -3.00 15.28 0.68
CA GLY A 112 -2.43 16.21 1.66
C GLY A 112 -2.00 17.55 1.06
N TRP A 113 -1.63 17.56 -0.23
CA TRP A 113 -1.36 18.81 -0.96
C TRP A 113 -2.57 19.71 -1.09
N MET A 114 -3.80 19.17 -1.00
CA MET A 114 -5.05 19.95 -1.06
C MET A 114 -5.24 20.83 0.19
N GLY A 115 -4.57 20.50 1.30
CA GLY A 115 -4.54 21.37 2.49
C GLY A 115 -4.02 22.77 2.21
N ARG A 116 -3.14 22.94 1.22
CA ARG A 116 -2.64 24.25 0.75
C ARG A 116 -3.73 25.13 0.14
N LEU A 117 -4.79 24.50 -0.34
CA LEU A 117 -5.98 25.16 -0.89
C LEU A 117 -7.01 25.53 0.19
N GLY A 118 -6.71 25.23 1.45
CA GLY A 118 -7.65 25.39 2.56
C GLY A 118 -8.69 24.27 2.66
N LEU A 119 -8.46 23.15 1.98
CA LEU A 119 -9.28 21.94 2.09
C LEU A 119 -8.74 21.05 3.21
N ASP A 120 -9.64 20.49 3.99
CA ASP A 120 -9.29 19.57 5.06
C ASP A 120 -9.33 18.14 4.56
N VAL A 121 -8.39 17.30 4.98
CA VAL A 121 -8.28 15.90 4.54
C VAL A 121 -8.26 14.97 5.72
N VAL A 122 -9.18 14.01 5.73
CA VAL A 122 -9.24 12.90 6.69
C VAL A 122 -9.01 11.58 5.95
N ALA A 123 -7.90 10.94 6.24
CA ALA A 123 -7.56 9.64 5.67
C ALA A 123 -7.96 8.51 6.62
N LEU A 124 -8.81 7.61 6.14
CA LEU A 124 -9.13 6.35 6.81
C LEU A 124 -8.00 5.37 6.50
N VAL A 125 -7.28 4.94 7.53
CA VAL A 125 -6.09 4.11 7.39
C VAL A 125 -6.20 2.83 8.21
N SER A 126 -5.68 1.74 7.67
CA SER A 126 -5.57 0.48 8.41
C SER A 126 -4.31 0.46 9.28
N ARG A 127 -4.25 -0.48 10.24
CA ARG A 127 -3.05 -0.75 11.04
C ARG A 127 -1.81 -1.12 10.22
N LYS A 128 -2.00 -1.57 8.98
CA LYS A 128 -0.91 -1.99 8.08
C LYS A 128 -0.13 -0.83 7.48
N LEU A 129 -0.57 0.42 7.70
CA LEU A 129 0.11 1.56 7.14
C LEU A 129 1.49 1.74 7.78
N GLN A 130 2.52 1.79 6.97
CA GLN A 130 3.90 1.95 7.40
C GLN A 130 4.08 3.26 8.18
N GLN A 131 4.86 3.21 9.27
CA GLN A 131 5.04 4.35 10.17
C GLN A 131 5.57 5.60 9.45
N GLY A 132 6.53 5.44 8.53
CA GLY A 132 7.06 6.56 7.76
C GLY A 132 6.00 7.26 6.91
N VAL A 133 5.02 6.51 6.40
CA VAL A 133 3.87 7.08 5.67
C VAL A 133 2.92 7.81 6.63
N VAL A 134 2.65 7.25 7.80
CA VAL A 134 1.83 7.89 8.86
C VAL A 134 2.42 9.22 9.29
N GLU A 135 3.73 9.24 9.54
CA GLU A 135 4.46 10.46 9.91
C GLU A 135 4.40 11.53 8.81
N GLN A 136 4.57 11.10 7.55
CA GLN A 136 4.49 12.03 6.42
C GLN A 136 3.07 12.58 6.23
N LEU A 137 2.03 11.75 6.34
CA LEU A 137 0.63 12.20 6.28
C LEU A 137 0.34 13.27 7.33
N ARG A 138 0.76 13.03 8.59
CA ARG A 138 0.60 14.01 9.67
C ARG A 138 1.37 15.31 9.41
N LYS A 139 2.60 15.19 8.90
CA LYS A 139 3.43 16.37 8.53
C LYS A 139 2.78 17.19 7.42
N ASP A 140 2.09 16.54 6.50
CA ASP A 140 1.37 17.20 5.40
C ASP A 140 -0.02 17.70 5.83
N GLY A 141 -0.36 17.60 7.13
CA GLY A 141 -1.60 18.11 7.70
C GLY A 141 -2.80 17.20 7.49
N VAL A 142 -2.61 15.97 7.02
CA VAL A 142 -3.69 14.99 6.87
C VAL A 142 -4.07 14.44 8.23
N ARG A 143 -5.34 14.55 8.58
CA ARG A 143 -5.92 13.97 9.78
C ARG A 143 -6.19 12.49 9.57
N LEU A 144 -5.84 11.66 10.55
CA LEU A 144 -5.94 10.20 10.41
C LEU A 144 -7.10 9.67 11.24
N LEU A 145 -7.89 8.80 10.64
CA LEU A 145 -8.87 7.98 11.28
C LEU A 145 -8.39 6.52 11.18
N ASN A 146 -7.89 6.00 12.29
CA ASN A 146 -7.37 4.64 12.35
C ASN A 146 -8.51 3.64 12.49
N LEU A 147 -8.61 2.77 11.52
CA LEU A 147 -9.57 1.68 11.53
C LEU A 147 -8.98 0.48 12.26
N ASP A 148 -8.68 0.46 13.46
CA ASP A 148 -8.08 -0.61 14.30
C ASP A 148 -8.22 -2.09 13.86
N ILE A 149 -8.43 -2.32 12.59
CA ILE A 149 -8.59 -3.60 11.90
C ILE A 149 -7.67 -3.67 10.69
N ASP A 150 -7.24 -4.88 10.34
CA ASP A 150 -6.46 -5.17 9.14
C ASP A 150 -7.33 -5.07 7.88
N ILE A 151 -7.94 -3.92 7.65
CA ILE A 151 -8.69 -3.66 6.43
C ILE A 151 -7.70 -3.31 5.33
N CYS A 152 -7.68 -4.12 4.30
CA CYS A 152 -7.11 -3.71 3.03
C CYS A 152 -8.19 -2.86 2.33
N PRO A 153 -7.95 -1.56 2.03
CA PRO A 153 -8.88 -0.80 1.22
C PRO A 153 -8.84 -1.34 -0.21
N ALA A 154 -9.57 -2.42 -0.46
CA ALA A 154 -9.78 -3.00 -1.78
C ALA A 154 -11.25 -3.41 -1.91
N PRO A 155 -11.94 -2.99 -2.96
CA PRO A 155 -13.26 -3.51 -3.25
C PRO A 155 -13.19 -5.03 -3.43
N GLY A 156 -14.18 -5.75 -2.90
CA GLY A 156 -14.30 -7.20 -3.11
C GLY A 156 -13.61 -8.11 -2.09
N PHE A 157 -12.89 -7.57 -1.11
CA PHE A 157 -12.49 -8.38 0.04
C PHE A 157 -13.74 -8.69 0.89
N LYS A 158 -14.27 -9.89 0.73
CA LYS A 158 -15.39 -10.40 1.52
C LYS A 158 -14.83 -11.14 2.73
N GLY A 159 -14.54 -10.41 3.79
CA GLY A 159 -14.33 -11.01 5.11
C GLY A 159 -15.55 -10.71 5.95
N ASP A 160 -16.22 -11.70 6.47
CA ASP A 160 -17.24 -11.49 7.49
C ASP A 160 -16.56 -11.36 8.85
N VAL A 161 -16.53 -10.14 9.35
CA VAL A 161 -16.11 -9.87 10.74
C VAL A 161 -17.33 -10.04 11.64
N ASP A 162 -17.12 -10.65 12.81
CA ASP A 162 -18.18 -10.73 13.83
C ASP A 162 -18.78 -9.33 14.07
N LEU A 163 -20.10 -9.25 14.10
CA LEU A 163 -20.84 -8.00 14.30
C LEU A 163 -20.43 -7.28 15.59
N LEU A 164 -20.02 -8.01 16.63
CA LEU A 164 -19.50 -7.42 17.87
C LEU A 164 -18.20 -6.67 17.66
N VAL A 165 -17.32 -7.18 16.80
CA VAL A 165 -16.06 -6.52 16.43
C VAL A 165 -16.37 -5.27 15.60
N ALA A 166 -17.26 -5.38 14.62
CA ALA A 166 -17.70 -4.25 13.80
C ALA A 166 -18.29 -3.11 14.67
N LYS A 167 -19.09 -3.45 15.70
CA LYS A 167 -19.61 -2.49 16.69
C LYS A 167 -18.51 -1.83 17.49
N GLY A 168 -17.50 -2.60 17.91
CA GLY A 168 -16.33 -2.07 18.63
C GLY A 168 -15.56 -1.07 17.79
N VAL A 169 -15.28 -1.43 16.53
CA VAL A 169 -14.60 -0.54 15.57
C VAL A 169 -15.44 0.71 15.29
N ALA A 170 -16.74 0.57 15.04
CA ALA A 170 -17.63 1.72 14.83
C ALA A 170 -17.62 2.69 16.03
N SER A 171 -17.56 2.16 17.26
CA SER A 171 -17.41 2.98 18.46
C SER A 171 -16.08 3.73 18.50
N GLY A 172 -14.98 3.07 18.11
CA GLY A 172 -13.67 3.71 17.99
C GLY A 172 -13.63 4.79 16.90
N VAL A 173 -14.25 4.52 15.74
CA VAL A 173 -14.41 5.51 14.65
C VAL A 173 -15.18 6.73 15.13
N ARG A 174 -16.30 6.53 15.83
CA ARG A 174 -17.09 7.61 16.41
C ARG A 174 -16.28 8.49 17.35
N GLN A 175 -15.54 7.86 18.28
CA GLN A 175 -14.71 8.57 19.23
C GLN A 175 -13.62 9.38 18.51
N GLN A 176 -12.92 8.79 17.55
CA GLN A 176 -11.89 9.48 16.78
C GLN A 176 -12.46 10.66 15.96
N LEU A 177 -13.65 10.52 15.37
CA LEU A 177 -14.33 11.62 14.70
C LEU A 177 -14.62 12.78 15.67
N GLU A 178 -15.07 12.49 16.89
CA GLU A 178 -15.28 13.48 17.94
C GLU A 178 -13.96 14.17 18.35
N GLU A 179 -12.89 13.43 18.53
CA GLU A 179 -11.55 13.95 18.82
C GLU A 179 -11.01 14.83 17.66
N LEU A 180 -11.38 14.51 16.41
CA LEU A 180 -11.09 15.32 15.23
C LEU A 180 -12.01 16.55 15.09
N GLY A 181 -12.95 16.77 16.01
CA GLY A 181 -13.85 17.93 16.05
C GLY A 181 -15.12 17.77 15.21
N PHE A 182 -15.45 16.56 14.75
CA PHE A 182 -16.71 16.29 14.05
C PHE A 182 -17.85 16.04 15.02
N GLU A 183 -19.09 16.44 14.65
CA GLU A 183 -20.28 16.26 15.48
C GLU A 183 -20.66 14.77 15.58
N PRO A 184 -20.60 14.14 16.78
CA PRO A 184 -20.84 12.71 16.94
C PRO A 184 -22.22 12.24 16.49
N LYS A 185 -23.25 13.07 16.66
CA LYS A 185 -24.65 12.77 16.28
C LYS A 185 -24.80 12.43 14.79
N LYS A 186 -23.96 13.02 13.92
CA LYS A 186 -24.01 12.73 12.48
C LYS A 186 -23.53 11.29 12.20
N PHE A 187 -22.52 10.80 12.91
CA PHE A 187 -22.11 9.40 12.82
C PHE A 187 -23.14 8.47 13.47
N ASP A 188 -23.70 8.87 14.62
CA ASP A 188 -24.71 8.08 15.32
C ASP A 188 -25.95 7.82 14.43
N ALA A 189 -26.30 8.76 13.54
CA ALA A 189 -27.40 8.62 12.58
C ALA A 189 -27.15 7.56 11.50
N VAL A 190 -25.89 7.24 11.18
CA VAL A 190 -25.48 6.24 10.17
C VAL A 190 -24.79 5.03 10.78
N ARG A 191 -24.79 4.91 12.10
CA ARG A 191 -24.02 3.91 12.85
C ARG A 191 -24.31 2.48 12.42
N THR A 192 -25.58 2.11 12.26
CA THR A 192 -25.99 0.76 11.85
C THR A 192 -25.42 0.41 10.49
N GLU A 193 -25.50 1.32 9.53
CA GLU A 193 -24.91 1.14 8.19
C GLU A 193 -23.38 1.04 8.26
N ALA A 194 -22.73 1.85 9.12
CA ALA A 194 -21.30 1.77 9.35
C ALA A 194 -20.86 0.41 9.93
N GLU A 195 -21.63 -0.14 10.88
CA GLU A 195 -21.39 -1.46 11.47
C GLU A 195 -21.51 -2.58 10.42
N GLU A 196 -22.51 -2.52 9.54
CA GLU A 196 -22.67 -3.47 8.42
C GLU A 196 -21.54 -3.37 7.39
N ILE A 197 -21.10 -2.16 7.06
CA ILE A 197 -19.98 -1.90 6.15
C ILE A 197 -18.67 -2.44 6.77
N LEU A 198 -18.44 -2.18 8.07
CA LEU A 198 -17.29 -2.67 8.80
C LEU A 198 -17.29 -4.20 8.92
N ALA A 199 -18.45 -4.84 9.11
CA ALA A 199 -18.58 -6.28 9.13
C ALA A 199 -18.12 -6.92 7.81
N ARG A 200 -18.33 -6.23 6.69
CA ARG A 200 -17.83 -6.62 5.36
C ARG A 200 -16.38 -6.20 5.09
N GLN A 201 -15.72 -5.55 6.05
CA GLN A 201 -14.37 -4.98 5.91
C GLN A 201 -14.22 -3.97 4.76
N ASP A 202 -15.27 -3.24 4.44
CA ASP A 202 -15.29 -2.27 3.36
C ASP A 202 -14.89 -0.85 3.84
N ALA A 203 -13.59 -0.60 3.92
CA ALA A 203 -13.09 0.72 4.31
C ALA A 203 -13.47 1.83 3.32
N ILE A 204 -13.63 1.49 2.04
CA ILE A 204 -14.02 2.44 0.99
C ILE A 204 -15.47 2.85 1.19
N GLY A 205 -16.36 1.88 1.40
CA GLY A 205 -17.76 2.12 1.73
C GLY A 205 -17.91 2.97 3.00
N LEU A 206 -17.07 2.73 4.01
CA LEU A 206 -17.06 3.54 5.23
C LEU A 206 -16.65 4.99 4.96
N ALA A 207 -15.62 5.23 4.15
CA ALA A 207 -15.21 6.59 3.79
C ALA A 207 -16.32 7.34 3.03
N LYS A 208 -17.00 6.69 2.10
CA LYS A 208 -18.16 7.22 1.39
C LYS A 208 -19.30 7.56 2.35
N LEU A 209 -19.62 6.67 3.28
CA LEU A 209 -20.68 6.88 4.28
C LEU A 209 -20.37 8.07 5.18
N ILE A 210 -19.13 8.16 5.69
CA ILE A 210 -18.69 9.27 6.53
C ILE A 210 -18.72 10.58 5.74
N ALA A 211 -18.18 10.61 4.53
CA ALA A 211 -18.23 11.80 3.67
C ALA A 211 -19.67 12.29 3.48
N LYS A 212 -20.59 11.38 3.16
CA LYS A 212 -22.03 11.71 3.01
C LYS A 212 -22.64 12.25 4.31
N ALA A 213 -22.38 11.60 5.45
CA ALA A 213 -22.93 11.99 6.75
C ALA A 213 -22.47 13.38 7.19
N TYR A 214 -21.24 13.75 6.87
CA TYR A 214 -20.66 15.04 7.24
C TYR A 214 -20.73 16.11 6.15
N GLY A 215 -21.31 15.81 4.98
CA GLY A 215 -21.37 16.75 3.85
C GLY A 215 -20.01 17.03 3.22
N GLY A 216 -19.08 16.07 3.34
CA GLY A 216 -17.76 16.10 2.75
C GLY A 216 -17.71 15.49 1.35
N PHE A 217 -16.51 15.36 0.81
CA PHE A 217 -16.23 14.77 -0.50
C PHE A 217 -15.41 13.48 -0.35
N CYS A 218 -15.74 12.45 -1.15
CA CYS A 218 -14.96 11.23 -1.24
C CYS A 218 -14.45 11.05 -2.68
N PRO A 219 -13.13 11.03 -2.94
CA PRO A 219 -12.56 10.87 -4.28
C PRO A 219 -12.81 9.52 -4.95
N GLU A 220 -12.95 8.46 -4.15
CA GLU A 220 -13.25 7.10 -4.63
C GLU A 220 -12.23 6.54 -5.63
N GLN A 221 -10.94 6.60 -5.31
CA GLN A 221 -9.86 6.23 -6.23
C GLN A 221 -10.01 4.85 -6.90
N TYR A 222 -10.74 3.91 -6.30
CA TYR A 222 -10.94 2.56 -6.84
C TYR A 222 -12.09 2.46 -7.85
N ASP A 223 -13.04 3.41 -7.81
CA ASP A 223 -14.26 3.38 -8.61
C ASP A 223 -14.37 4.57 -9.57
N ASN A 224 -13.54 5.60 -9.39
CA ASN A 224 -13.56 6.81 -10.19
C ASN A 224 -12.81 6.62 -11.52
N GLU A 225 -13.52 6.63 -12.64
CA GLU A 225 -12.95 6.46 -13.99
C GLU A 225 -11.83 7.45 -14.32
N LEU A 226 -11.79 8.62 -13.67
CA LEU A 226 -10.71 9.59 -13.86
C LEU A 226 -9.34 9.05 -13.44
N ASN A 227 -9.31 8.00 -12.60
CA ASN A 227 -8.08 7.29 -12.28
C ASN A 227 -7.50 6.55 -13.50
N ILE A 228 -8.33 5.99 -14.36
CA ILE A 228 -7.86 5.40 -15.63
C ILE A 228 -7.61 6.50 -16.65
N GLU A 229 -8.51 7.46 -16.72
CA GLU A 229 -8.51 8.50 -17.76
C GLU A 229 -7.24 9.35 -17.72
N VAL A 230 -6.72 9.71 -16.53
CA VAL A 230 -5.46 10.45 -16.41
C VAL A 230 -4.28 9.68 -17.00
N HIS A 231 -4.25 8.36 -16.85
CA HIS A 231 -3.19 7.55 -17.42
C HIS A 231 -3.35 7.37 -18.93
N ARG A 232 -4.60 7.34 -19.42
CA ARG A 232 -4.88 7.30 -20.85
C ARG A 232 -4.55 8.62 -21.55
N THR A 233 -4.91 9.76 -20.96
CA THR A 233 -4.84 11.09 -21.62
C THR A 233 -3.58 11.88 -21.29
N VAL A 234 -2.89 11.53 -20.20
CA VAL A 234 -1.68 12.22 -19.75
C VAL A 234 -0.49 11.27 -19.77
N THR A 235 -0.50 10.19 -18.97
CA THR A 235 0.68 9.33 -18.80
C THR A 235 1.08 8.61 -20.09
N GLY A 236 0.12 8.06 -20.84
CA GLY A 236 0.39 7.41 -22.11
C GLY A 236 1.02 8.35 -23.14
N PRO A 237 0.41 9.51 -23.45
CA PRO A 237 1.01 10.52 -24.33
C PRO A 237 2.38 11.02 -23.86
N GLU A 238 2.56 11.25 -22.54
CA GLU A 238 3.81 11.70 -21.94
C GLU A 238 4.95 10.70 -22.18
N VAL A 239 4.72 9.43 -21.87
CA VAL A 239 5.69 8.36 -22.09
C VAL A 239 6.03 8.23 -23.57
N ASP A 240 5.04 8.31 -24.42
CA ASP A 240 5.21 8.18 -25.87
C ASP A 240 6.01 9.33 -26.47
N GLN A 241 5.76 10.57 -26.01
CA GLN A 241 6.54 11.74 -26.42
C GLN A 241 8.01 11.61 -26.01
N GLN A 242 8.27 11.14 -24.79
CA GLN A 242 9.63 10.93 -24.29
C GLN A 242 10.33 9.76 -25.01
N LEU A 243 9.64 8.66 -25.27
CA LEU A 243 10.19 7.55 -26.05
C LEU A 243 10.58 7.95 -27.48
N ALA A 244 9.83 8.86 -28.09
CA ALA A 244 10.14 9.36 -29.43
C ALA A 244 11.51 10.05 -29.52
N GLU A 245 11.97 10.70 -28.44
CA GLU A 245 13.31 11.28 -28.33
C GLU A 245 14.41 10.21 -28.41
N HIS A 246 14.05 8.97 -28.09
CA HIS A 246 14.93 7.81 -28.15
C HIS A 246 14.65 6.90 -29.37
N GLY A 247 13.83 7.32 -30.33
CA GLY A 247 13.45 6.53 -31.50
C GLY A 247 12.56 5.31 -31.16
N ALA A 248 11.80 5.40 -30.07
CA ALA A 248 10.90 4.35 -29.58
C ALA A 248 9.47 4.89 -29.39
N SER A 249 8.53 4.00 -29.09
CA SER A 249 7.14 4.35 -28.79
C SER A 249 6.49 3.24 -27.94
N LEU A 250 5.34 3.50 -27.35
CA LEU A 250 4.51 2.45 -26.72
C LEU A 250 3.94 1.46 -27.76
N GLY A 251 4.10 1.74 -29.05
CA GLY A 251 3.80 0.79 -30.11
C GLY A 251 4.81 -0.37 -30.21
N ASN A 252 6.06 -0.15 -29.82
CA ASN A 252 7.16 -1.12 -29.88
C ASN A 252 7.88 -1.35 -28.54
N SER A 253 7.39 -0.77 -27.46
CA SER A 253 7.91 -0.97 -26.09
C SER A 253 6.82 -1.50 -25.19
N ASP A 254 7.16 -2.44 -24.30
CA ASP A 254 6.23 -2.99 -23.33
C ASP A 254 6.24 -2.14 -22.06
N PHE A 255 5.09 -1.66 -21.64
CA PHE A 255 4.97 -0.91 -20.39
C PHE A 255 4.75 -1.86 -19.21
N VAL A 256 5.61 -1.81 -18.20
CA VAL A 256 5.58 -2.72 -17.04
C VAL A 256 5.22 -1.93 -15.78
N CYS A 257 4.20 -2.36 -15.07
CA CYS A 257 3.79 -1.71 -13.81
C CYS A 257 3.22 -2.71 -12.80
N ALA A 258 3.47 -2.46 -11.51
CA ALA A 258 2.83 -3.18 -10.43
C ALA A 258 1.35 -2.78 -10.31
N PHE A 259 0.48 -3.73 -9.90
CA PHE A 259 -0.96 -3.55 -9.85
C PHE A 259 -1.43 -3.06 -8.47
N GLY A 260 -1.89 -1.82 -8.41
CA GLY A 260 -2.56 -1.25 -7.23
C GLY A 260 -4.07 -1.16 -7.40
N THR A 261 -4.56 -0.03 -7.90
CA THR A 261 -5.98 0.20 -8.24
C THR A 261 -6.37 -0.32 -9.63
N GLY A 262 -5.39 -0.55 -10.49
CA GLY A 262 -5.59 -0.84 -11.92
C GLY A 262 -5.55 0.40 -12.83
N GLY A 263 -5.59 1.60 -12.27
CA GLY A 263 -5.65 2.84 -13.05
C GLY A 263 -4.52 2.98 -14.08
N THR A 264 -3.27 2.80 -13.66
CA THR A 264 -2.09 2.89 -14.55
C THR A 264 -2.15 1.85 -15.66
N ALA A 265 -2.36 0.58 -15.27
CA ALA A 265 -2.43 -0.53 -16.23
C ALA A 265 -3.57 -0.36 -17.24
N GLY A 266 -4.77 -0.03 -16.76
CA GLY A 266 -5.96 0.20 -17.58
C GLY A 266 -5.77 1.41 -18.51
N GLY A 267 -5.28 2.54 -17.99
CA GLY A 267 -5.08 3.76 -18.78
C GLY A 267 -4.05 3.59 -19.90
N ILE A 268 -2.90 3.01 -19.59
CA ILE A 268 -1.86 2.71 -20.60
C ILE A 268 -2.39 1.70 -21.63
N SER A 269 -3.12 0.67 -21.18
CA SER A 269 -3.70 -0.32 -22.10
C SER A 269 -4.73 0.30 -23.05
N ARG A 270 -5.60 1.17 -22.53
CA ARG A 270 -6.57 1.91 -23.36
C ARG A 270 -5.89 2.87 -24.32
N TYR A 271 -4.80 3.54 -23.90
CA TYR A 271 -4.01 4.40 -24.79
C TYR A 271 -3.34 3.60 -25.91
N ALA A 272 -2.61 2.53 -25.58
CA ALA A 272 -1.93 1.70 -26.55
C ALA A 272 -2.90 1.06 -27.57
N SER A 273 -4.06 0.60 -27.09
CA SER A 273 -5.11 0.07 -27.95
C SER A 273 -5.66 1.12 -28.91
N SER A 274 -5.95 2.32 -28.43
CA SER A 274 -6.51 3.39 -29.27
C SER A 274 -5.52 3.94 -30.29
N LYS A 275 -4.24 4.04 -29.95
CA LYS A 275 -3.22 4.64 -30.81
C LYS A 275 -2.51 3.64 -31.72
N TYR A 276 -2.27 2.43 -31.24
CA TYR A 276 -1.43 1.43 -31.89
C TYR A 276 -2.17 0.11 -32.22
N GLY A 277 -3.42 -0.04 -31.81
CA GLY A 277 -4.19 -1.27 -32.03
C GLY A 277 -3.63 -2.49 -31.30
N ARG A 278 -2.80 -2.29 -30.23
CA ARG A 278 -2.16 -3.36 -29.48
C ARG A 278 -2.59 -3.37 -28.01
N LYS A 279 -2.42 -4.51 -27.35
CA LYS A 279 -2.52 -4.59 -25.90
C LYS A 279 -1.42 -3.74 -25.24
N GLY A 280 -1.71 -3.18 -24.07
CA GLY A 280 -0.88 -2.16 -23.44
C GLY A 280 0.09 -2.69 -22.39
N ALA A 281 -0.30 -2.66 -21.13
CA ALA A 281 0.61 -2.91 -20.01
C ALA A 281 0.87 -4.40 -19.76
N ARG A 282 2.09 -4.73 -19.31
CA ARG A 282 2.41 -5.93 -18.54
C ARG A 282 2.20 -5.60 -17.07
N VAL A 283 1.38 -6.37 -16.42
CA VAL A 283 0.95 -6.15 -15.05
C VAL A 283 1.67 -7.10 -14.12
N VAL A 284 2.22 -6.54 -13.03
CA VAL A 284 3.03 -7.30 -12.08
C VAL A 284 2.32 -7.38 -10.74
N PHE A 285 2.27 -8.58 -10.18
CA PHE A 285 1.72 -8.91 -8.89
C PHE A 285 2.80 -9.55 -8.00
N PRO A 286 2.83 -9.31 -6.69
CA PRO A 286 3.57 -10.17 -5.77
C PRO A 286 2.89 -11.54 -5.66
N LEU A 287 3.63 -12.56 -5.25
CA LEU A 287 3.07 -13.88 -4.96
C LEU A 287 2.00 -13.78 -3.86
N ASN A 288 1.03 -14.70 -3.89
CA ASN A 288 0.02 -14.79 -2.85
C ASN A 288 0.67 -14.97 -1.46
N GLY A 289 0.16 -14.21 -0.48
CA GLY A 289 0.71 -14.19 0.87
C GLY A 289 1.78 -13.11 1.09
N GLN A 290 2.35 -12.53 0.04
CA GLN A 290 3.28 -11.40 0.15
C GLN A 290 2.52 -10.07 0.16
N ASP A 291 3.02 -9.11 0.93
CA ASP A 291 2.40 -7.78 1.09
C ASP A 291 3.37 -6.70 0.60
N VAL A 292 2.96 -5.96 -0.40
CA VAL A 292 3.68 -4.79 -0.94
C VAL A 292 2.78 -3.58 -0.81
N ALA A 293 3.28 -2.51 -0.22
CA ALA A 293 2.48 -1.33 0.10
C ALA A 293 1.73 -0.77 -1.12
N GLY A 294 0.40 -0.78 -1.04
CA GLY A 294 -0.48 -0.26 -2.11
C GLY A 294 -0.60 -1.15 -3.34
N ILE A 295 0.04 -2.32 -3.37
CA ILE A 295 0.00 -3.29 -4.47
C ILE A 295 -0.86 -4.50 -4.06
N ARG A 296 -1.54 -5.09 -5.02
CA ARG A 296 -2.42 -6.25 -4.83
C ARG A 296 -1.74 -7.53 -5.32
N THR A 297 -2.02 -8.64 -4.66
CA THR A 297 -1.82 -9.96 -5.26
C THR A 297 -2.86 -10.17 -6.36
N LYS A 298 -2.61 -11.09 -7.27
CA LYS A 298 -3.55 -11.39 -8.37
C LYS A 298 -4.92 -11.81 -7.86
N GLU A 299 -4.97 -12.62 -6.80
CA GLU A 299 -6.21 -13.02 -6.14
C GLU A 299 -7.02 -11.81 -5.62
N LYS A 300 -6.32 -10.83 -5.01
CA LYS A 300 -6.97 -9.60 -4.50
C LYS A 300 -7.33 -8.59 -5.59
N ALA A 301 -6.77 -8.72 -6.78
CA ALA A 301 -7.11 -7.89 -7.93
C ALA A 301 -8.41 -8.35 -8.59
N ASP A 302 -8.73 -9.64 -8.50
CA ASP A 302 -9.96 -10.20 -9.04
C ASP A 302 -11.18 -9.54 -8.35
N GLY A 303 -12.11 -9.07 -9.17
CA GLY A 303 -13.27 -8.30 -8.70
C GLY A 303 -13.05 -6.79 -8.53
N LEU A 304 -11.82 -6.27 -8.68
CA LEU A 304 -11.62 -4.82 -8.77
C LEU A 304 -12.16 -4.27 -10.09
N ARG A 305 -12.83 -3.11 -10.01
CA ARG A 305 -13.47 -2.49 -11.19
C ARG A 305 -12.51 -2.26 -12.36
N PHE A 306 -11.27 -1.91 -12.08
CA PHE A 306 -10.26 -1.57 -13.09
C PHE A 306 -9.32 -2.74 -13.40
N TYR A 307 -9.64 -3.96 -12.99
CA TYR A 307 -8.92 -5.15 -13.38
C TYR A 307 -9.45 -5.69 -14.70
N GLU A 308 -8.74 -5.43 -15.77
CA GLU A 308 -9.12 -5.75 -17.16
C GLU A 308 -8.09 -6.69 -17.82
N PRO A 309 -7.93 -7.96 -17.37
CA PRO A 309 -6.83 -8.83 -17.84
C PRO A 309 -6.82 -9.04 -19.36
N LYS A 310 -7.97 -8.94 -20.03
CA LYS A 310 -8.06 -9.06 -21.50
C LYS A 310 -7.38 -7.92 -22.24
N SER A 311 -7.23 -6.75 -21.62
CA SER A 311 -6.58 -5.57 -22.18
C SER A 311 -5.07 -5.59 -21.98
N TYR A 312 -4.56 -6.42 -21.06
CA TYR A 312 -3.15 -6.48 -20.70
C TYR A 312 -2.34 -7.31 -21.71
N LEU A 313 -1.10 -6.90 -21.93
CA LEU A 313 -0.14 -7.64 -22.73
C LEU A 313 0.30 -8.94 -22.04
N GLY A 314 0.35 -8.93 -20.72
CA GLY A 314 0.62 -10.08 -19.89
C GLY A 314 0.46 -9.76 -18.40
N GLU A 315 0.31 -10.81 -17.61
CA GLU A 315 0.26 -10.77 -16.16
C GLU A 315 1.41 -11.61 -15.60
N HIS A 316 2.13 -11.08 -14.61
CA HIS A 316 3.32 -11.68 -14.05
C HIS A 316 3.25 -11.67 -12.52
N GLU A 317 3.26 -12.85 -11.92
CA GLU A 317 3.39 -13.02 -10.48
C GLU A 317 4.86 -13.25 -10.16
N VAL A 318 5.44 -12.42 -9.30
CA VAL A 318 6.86 -12.45 -8.97
C VAL A 318 7.08 -12.48 -7.46
N ASP A 319 8.16 -13.11 -7.06
CA ASP A 319 8.55 -13.17 -5.66
C ASP A 319 9.08 -11.80 -5.19
N PHE A 320 8.37 -11.20 -4.23
CA PHE A 320 8.77 -9.91 -3.68
C PHE A 320 10.06 -10.00 -2.86
N GLU A 321 10.33 -11.14 -2.20
CA GLU A 321 11.59 -11.35 -1.49
C GLU A 321 12.78 -11.25 -2.45
N GLU A 322 12.66 -11.85 -3.63
CA GLU A 322 13.68 -11.70 -4.67
C GLU A 322 13.73 -10.26 -5.23
N ALA A 323 12.59 -9.59 -5.39
CA ALA A 323 12.56 -8.20 -5.84
C ALA A 323 13.20 -7.22 -4.86
N THR A 324 13.32 -7.56 -3.56
CA THR A 324 14.02 -6.73 -2.57
C THR A 324 15.50 -6.54 -2.91
N LYS A 325 16.15 -7.49 -3.59
CA LYS A 325 17.53 -7.35 -4.07
C LYS A 325 17.64 -6.19 -5.08
N VAL A 326 16.67 -6.04 -5.97
CA VAL A 326 16.59 -4.89 -6.90
C VAL A 326 16.41 -3.59 -6.12
N PHE A 327 15.48 -3.57 -5.15
CA PHE A 327 15.24 -2.42 -4.29
C PHE A 327 16.53 -1.96 -3.60
N GLU A 328 17.26 -2.88 -2.97
CA GLU A 328 18.51 -2.60 -2.28
C GLU A 328 19.62 -2.15 -3.25
N TYR A 329 19.77 -2.85 -4.38
CA TYR A 329 20.78 -2.55 -5.39
C TYR A 329 20.70 -1.09 -5.86
N PHE A 330 19.51 -0.65 -6.27
CA PHE A 330 19.29 0.69 -6.79
C PHE A 330 19.38 1.76 -5.70
N ASN A 331 18.78 1.53 -4.53
CA ASN A 331 18.78 2.52 -3.45
C ASN A 331 20.17 2.72 -2.82
N ARG A 332 21.02 1.67 -2.74
CA ARG A 332 22.43 1.82 -2.33
C ARG A 332 23.24 2.69 -3.30
N ARG A 333 22.83 2.79 -4.55
CA ARG A 333 23.44 3.62 -5.61
C ARG A 333 22.81 5.01 -5.73
N GLY A 334 21.95 5.40 -4.79
CA GLY A 334 21.30 6.70 -4.74
C GLY A 334 20.13 6.85 -5.72
N GLN A 335 19.65 5.75 -6.29
CA GLN A 335 18.48 5.75 -7.16
C GLN A 335 17.23 5.52 -6.31
N ASP A 336 16.38 6.52 -6.25
CA ASP A 336 15.20 6.56 -5.39
C ASP A 336 14.04 5.77 -6.00
N ILE A 337 14.02 4.46 -5.77
CA ILE A 337 12.94 3.56 -6.21
C ILE A 337 12.22 2.93 -5.02
N GLY A 338 10.88 2.88 -5.07
CA GLY A 338 10.05 2.21 -4.07
C GLY A 338 9.90 0.71 -4.34
N GLU A 339 9.26 0.00 -3.40
CA GLU A 339 9.05 -1.45 -3.46
C GLU A 339 8.30 -1.90 -4.73
N SER A 340 7.26 -1.17 -5.12
CA SER A 340 6.49 -1.47 -6.34
C SER A 340 7.29 -1.29 -7.63
N GLY A 341 8.22 -0.33 -7.64
CA GLY A 341 9.18 -0.12 -8.74
C GLY A 341 10.18 -1.27 -8.82
N ALA A 342 10.71 -1.72 -7.68
CA ALA A 342 11.60 -2.87 -7.61
C ALA A 342 10.91 -4.16 -8.08
N LEU A 343 9.65 -4.38 -7.67
CA LEU A 343 8.84 -5.52 -8.13
C LEU A 343 8.69 -5.51 -9.66
N ALA A 344 8.41 -4.35 -10.26
CA ALA A 344 8.26 -4.20 -11.70
C ALA A 344 9.59 -4.36 -12.46
N LEU A 345 10.72 -3.86 -11.92
CA LEU A 345 12.05 -4.06 -12.47
C LEU A 345 12.49 -5.52 -12.41
N TYR A 346 12.19 -6.22 -11.31
CA TYR A 346 12.49 -7.65 -11.20
C TYR A 346 11.69 -8.47 -12.21
N ALA A 347 10.39 -8.17 -12.40
CA ALA A 347 9.61 -8.79 -13.47
C ALA A 347 10.24 -8.54 -14.85
N CYS A 348 10.75 -7.33 -15.10
CA CYS A 348 11.46 -7.00 -16.34
C CYS A 348 12.73 -7.87 -16.52
N LEU A 349 13.51 -8.10 -15.46
CA LEU A 349 14.66 -9.02 -15.50
C LEU A 349 14.26 -10.44 -15.86
N GLN A 350 13.17 -10.95 -15.28
CA GLN A 350 12.66 -12.28 -15.61
C GLN A 350 12.22 -12.36 -17.07
N LEU A 351 11.51 -11.32 -17.57
CA LEU A 351 11.10 -11.26 -18.97
C LEU A 351 12.30 -11.29 -19.92
N LEU A 352 13.34 -10.52 -19.64
CA LEU A 352 14.58 -10.52 -20.40
C LEU A 352 15.26 -11.88 -20.38
N ASN A 353 15.34 -12.51 -19.20
CA ASN A 353 15.94 -13.84 -19.04
C ASN A 353 15.21 -14.94 -19.81
N TYR A 354 13.89 -14.80 -19.96
CA TYR A 354 13.07 -15.71 -20.78
C TYR A 354 13.00 -15.31 -22.27
N GLY A 355 13.70 -14.28 -22.68
CA GLY A 355 13.68 -13.79 -24.06
C GLY A 355 12.34 -13.16 -24.48
N VAL A 356 11.56 -12.70 -23.52
CA VAL A 356 10.24 -12.08 -23.76
C VAL A 356 10.38 -10.57 -23.85
N GLY A 357 10.49 -10.06 -25.08
CA GLY A 357 10.65 -8.62 -25.35
C GLY A 357 12.09 -8.14 -25.17
N LYS A 358 12.38 -6.97 -25.72
CA LYS A 358 13.70 -6.30 -25.63
C LYS A 358 13.60 -4.82 -25.25
N GLN A 359 12.42 -4.21 -25.39
CA GLN A 359 12.21 -2.80 -25.07
C GLN A 359 11.10 -2.63 -24.04
N PHE A 360 11.44 -2.04 -22.91
CA PHE A 360 10.55 -1.89 -21.77
C PHE A 360 10.53 -0.46 -21.24
N VAL A 361 9.36 -0.04 -20.77
CA VAL A 361 9.20 1.13 -19.90
C VAL A 361 8.66 0.65 -18.57
N VAL A 362 9.41 0.84 -17.51
CA VAL A 362 9.04 0.40 -16.15
C VAL A 362 8.57 1.58 -15.34
N MET A 363 7.37 1.49 -14.76
CA MET A 363 6.84 2.52 -13.87
C MET A 363 7.49 2.44 -12.49
N ILE A 364 8.23 3.47 -12.13
CA ILE A 364 8.71 3.71 -10.76
C ILE A 364 7.67 4.60 -10.07
N ALA A 365 6.70 3.94 -9.46
CA ALA A 365 5.49 4.59 -8.98
C ALA A 365 5.72 5.50 -7.77
N ASP A 366 6.73 5.22 -6.94
CA ASP A 366 7.15 6.03 -5.80
C ASP A 366 8.64 5.83 -5.48
N GLY A 367 9.14 6.55 -4.48
CA GLY A 367 10.53 6.50 -4.04
C GLY A 367 10.71 5.77 -2.70
N ALA A 368 11.97 5.45 -2.38
CA ALA A 368 12.37 4.78 -1.15
C ALA A 368 12.23 5.65 0.11
N SER A 369 12.12 6.97 -0.02
CA SER A 369 12.12 7.90 1.13
C SER A 369 11.05 7.60 2.17
N LYS A 370 9.91 7.03 1.76
CA LYS A 370 8.81 6.60 2.62
C LYS A 370 9.15 5.34 3.43
N TYR A 371 10.10 4.56 2.92
CA TYR A 371 10.62 3.32 3.49
C TYR A 371 11.97 3.54 4.18
N ALA A 372 12.41 4.80 4.32
CA ALA A 372 13.76 5.16 4.77
C ALA A 372 14.15 4.55 6.13
N THR A 373 13.17 4.34 7.00
CA THR A 373 13.37 3.68 8.29
C THR A 373 13.64 2.18 8.10
N GLU A 374 13.00 1.57 7.11
CA GLU A 374 13.16 0.15 6.75
C GLU A 374 14.44 -0.07 5.97
N VAL A 375 14.78 0.80 5.01
CA VAL A 375 16.04 0.76 4.26
C VAL A 375 17.25 0.87 5.18
N LYS A 376 17.22 1.77 6.18
CA LYS A 376 18.29 1.88 7.17
C LYS A 376 18.38 0.66 8.08
N ALA A 377 17.27 0.01 8.35
CA ALA A 377 17.21 -1.23 9.10
C ALA A 377 17.81 -2.39 8.28
N VAL A 378 17.40 -2.56 7.02
CA VAL A 378 17.93 -3.57 6.08
C VAL A 378 19.44 -3.39 5.85
N ALA A 379 19.93 -2.17 5.69
CA ALA A 379 21.36 -1.88 5.51
C ALA A 379 22.24 -2.26 6.73
N LYS A 380 21.65 -2.41 7.92
CA LYS A 380 22.34 -2.84 9.15
C LYS A 380 22.27 -4.35 9.41
N ARG A 381 21.53 -5.11 8.61
CA ARG A 381 21.18 -6.49 8.91
C ARG A 381 21.98 -7.52 8.11
N GLY A 382 22.64 -8.41 8.84
CA GLY A 382 22.90 -9.77 8.42
C GLY A 382 21.91 -10.78 9.06
N LYS A 383 20.72 -10.33 9.50
CA LYS A 383 19.72 -11.16 10.19
C LYS A 383 18.36 -11.11 9.49
N ARG A 384 17.63 -12.21 9.55
CA ARG A 384 16.30 -12.38 8.95
C ARG A 384 15.25 -11.59 9.74
N ASP A 385 14.34 -10.92 9.06
CA ASP A 385 13.18 -10.24 9.68
C ASP A 385 12.02 -11.19 9.91
N GLN A 386 11.94 -12.24 9.11
CA GLN A 386 10.89 -13.24 9.12
C GLN A 386 11.46 -14.64 9.11
N VAL A 387 10.78 -15.55 9.79
CA VAL A 387 11.11 -16.96 9.89
C VAL A 387 9.92 -17.80 9.47
N ARG A 388 10.18 -18.90 8.76
CA ARG A 388 9.13 -19.88 8.41
C ARG A 388 8.83 -20.79 9.59
N LEU A 389 7.62 -21.35 9.61
CA LEU A 389 7.19 -22.21 10.71
C LEU A 389 8.13 -23.38 10.97
N GLU A 390 8.60 -24.06 9.92
CA GLU A 390 9.49 -25.21 10.04
C GLU A 390 10.82 -24.83 10.68
N GLU A 391 11.36 -23.68 10.33
CA GLU A 391 12.59 -23.13 10.90
C GLU A 391 12.39 -22.67 12.36
N ALA A 392 11.31 -21.90 12.61
CA ALA A 392 10.98 -21.44 13.94
C ALA A 392 10.71 -22.60 14.92
N SER A 393 10.00 -23.63 14.47
CA SER A 393 9.73 -24.82 15.27
C SER A 393 11.01 -25.62 15.57
N SER A 394 11.91 -25.77 14.59
CA SER A 394 13.17 -26.50 14.80
C SER A 394 14.17 -25.77 15.71
N SER A 395 14.07 -24.45 15.82
CA SER A 395 14.96 -23.58 16.61
C SER A 395 14.23 -22.85 17.73
N ILE A 396 13.07 -23.32 18.18
CA ILE A 396 12.23 -22.63 19.16
C ILE A 396 12.96 -22.37 20.50
N GLY A 397 13.91 -23.22 20.87
CA GLY A 397 14.74 -23.05 22.05
C GLY A 397 15.72 -21.90 21.99
N ASP A 398 16.03 -21.40 20.77
CA ASP A 398 16.92 -20.27 20.55
C ASP A 398 16.21 -18.91 20.76
N TYR A 399 14.89 -18.91 20.88
CA TYR A 399 14.12 -17.71 21.19
C TYR A 399 13.98 -17.52 22.72
N ALA A 400 13.98 -16.28 23.15
CA ALA A 400 13.73 -15.90 24.53
C ALA A 400 12.24 -16.10 24.94
N GLY A 401 11.37 -16.10 23.94
CA GLY A 401 9.92 -16.32 24.08
C GLY A 401 9.17 -16.01 22.79
N VAL A 402 7.89 -16.29 22.81
CA VAL A 402 6.96 -16.01 21.72
C VAL A 402 6.00 -14.90 22.16
N ILE A 403 5.95 -13.81 21.41
CA ILE A 403 4.97 -12.74 21.63
C ILE A 403 3.87 -12.85 20.58
N TRP A 404 2.65 -13.09 21.03
CA TRP A 404 1.49 -13.01 20.19
C TRP A 404 0.87 -11.61 20.24
N ALA A 405 1.02 -10.84 19.17
CA ALA A 405 0.31 -9.59 18.95
C ALA A 405 -1.18 -9.91 18.75
N HIS A 406 -1.91 -10.01 19.86
CA HIS A 406 -3.30 -10.46 19.90
C HIS A 406 -4.21 -9.47 19.18
N ASN A 407 -5.12 -10.01 18.40
CA ASN A 407 -6.28 -9.31 17.89
C ASN A 407 -7.55 -9.90 18.52
N MET A 408 -8.66 -9.19 18.41
CA MET A 408 -9.92 -9.59 19.03
C MET A 408 -10.63 -10.76 18.30
N PHE A 409 -10.04 -11.31 17.23
CA PHE A 409 -10.68 -12.32 16.37
C PHE A 409 -10.49 -13.76 16.86
N VAL A 410 -9.41 -14.02 17.60
CA VAL A 410 -9.12 -15.36 18.13
C VAL A 410 -9.16 -15.28 19.65
N PRO A 411 -9.96 -16.12 20.34
CA PRO A 411 -9.95 -16.18 21.79
C PRO A 411 -8.52 -16.42 22.31
N ARG A 412 -8.17 -15.74 23.41
CA ARG A 412 -6.80 -15.68 23.92
C ARG A 412 -6.21 -17.06 24.20
N GLU A 413 -6.98 -17.91 24.88
CA GLU A 413 -6.52 -19.24 25.27
C GLU A 413 -6.30 -20.16 24.08
N GLU A 414 -7.21 -20.12 23.10
CA GLU A 414 -7.13 -20.95 21.91
C GLU A 414 -6.00 -20.52 20.99
N GLY A 415 -5.77 -19.22 20.82
CA GLY A 415 -4.64 -18.71 20.03
C GLY A 415 -3.30 -19.13 20.64
N VAL A 416 -3.17 -19.08 21.96
CA VAL A 416 -1.98 -19.57 22.67
C VAL A 416 -1.76 -21.05 22.40
N LYS A 417 -2.80 -21.89 22.51
CA LYS A 417 -2.72 -23.35 22.24
C LYS A 417 -2.30 -23.63 20.80
N VAL A 418 -2.93 -22.96 19.83
CA VAL A 418 -2.62 -23.16 18.42
C VAL A 418 -1.17 -22.77 18.09
N ILE A 419 -0.70 -21.63 18.62
CA ILE A 419 0.67 -21.18 18.41
C ILE A 419 1.65 -22.15 19.07
N ALA A 420 1.45 -22.47 20.35
CA ALA A 420 2.34 -23.35 21.10
C ALA A 420 2.44 -24.74 20.48
N SER A 421 1.31 -25.36 20.14
CA SER A 421 1.29 -26.68 19.49
C SER A 421 1.96 -26.68 18.12
N SER A 422 1.79 -25.62 17.33
CA SER A 422 2.40 -25.50 15.99
C SER A 422 3.92 -25.28 16.05
N LEU A 423 4.40 -24.59 17.08
CA LEU A 423 5.81 -24.34 17.30
C LEU A 423 6.51 -25.45 18.11
N GLY A 424 5.76 -26.34 18.74
CA GLY A 424 6.30 -27.40 19.58
C GLY A 424 6.85 -26.89 20.93
N CYS A 425 6.25 -25.81 21.47
CA CYS A 425 6.66 -25.23 22.76
C CYS A 425 5.54 -25.29 23.81
N ASP A 426 5.87 -25.00 25.06
CA ASP A 426 4.89 -24.85 26.14
C ASP A 426 3.99 -23.62 25.92
N GLU A 427 2.70 -23.72 26.30
CA GLU A 427 1.78 -22.58 26.26
C GLU A 427 2.30 -21.39 27.10
N SER A 428 3.02 -21.67 28.19
CA SER A 428 3.63 -20.64 29.04
C SER A 428 4.72 -19.81 28.35
N ALA A 429 5.31 -20.34 27.27
CA ALA A 429 6.29 -19.62 26.43
C ALA A 429 5.64 -18.58 25.52
N VAL A 430 4.33 -18.73 25.24
CA VAL A 430 3.57 -17.80 24.40
C VAL A 430 2.95 -16.70 25.27
N LYS A 431 3.48 -15.51 25.17
CA LYS A 431 2.99 -14.31 25.87
C LYS A 431 2.08 -13.50 24.95
N VAL A 432 1.01 -12.97 25.52
CA VAL A 432 0.01 -12.23 24.75
C VAL A 432 0.19 -10.73 24.96
N ALA A 433 0.58 -10.03 23.90
CA ALA A 433 0.57 -8.58 23.86
C ALA A 433 -0.82 -8.08 23.43
N ASN A 434 -1.41 -7.18 24.22
CA ASN A 434 -2.71 -6.62 23.87
C ASN A 434 -2.59 -5.61 22.71
N VAL A 435 -3.69 -5.41 22.01
CA VAL A 435 -3.77 -4.54 20.83
C VAL A 435 -3.37 -3.09 21.14
N ARG A 436 -3.71 -2.57 22.31
CA ARG A 436 -3.39 -1.18 22.67
C ARG A 436 -1.89 -0.97 22.85
N ASP A 437 -1.20 -1.92 23.49
CA ASP A 437 0.24 -1.86 23.68
C ASP A 437 0.99 -2.04 22.35
N VAL A 438 0.56 -2.99 21.53
CA VAL A 438 1.11 -3.17 20.17
C VAL A 438 1.01 -1.86 19.38
N GLN A 439 -0.14 -1.20 19.43
CA GLN A 439 -0.34 0.08 18.75
C GLN A 439 0.49 1.22 19.37
N ALA A 440 0.58 1.28 20.70
CA ALA A 440 1.42 2.26 21.37
C ALA A 440 2.87 2.14 20.89
N VAL A 441 3.41 0.92 20.88
CA VAL A 441 4.77 0.65 20.39
C VAL A 441 4.94 1.00 18.93
N LEU A 442 4.00 0.59 18.06
CA LEU A 442 4.04 0.90 16.62
C LEU A 442 3.95 2.40 16.32
N ASN A 443 3.28 3.16 17.17
CA ASN A 443 3.14 4.62 17.05
C ASN A 443 4.24 5.40 17.81
N GLY A 444 5.25 4.72 18.36
CA GLY A 444 6.34 5.35 19.12
C GLY A 444 5.91 5.91 20.48
N ALA A 445 4.73 5.51 20.97
CA ALA A 445 4.26 5.84 22.31
C ALA A 445 4.76 4.80 23.33
N LYS A 446 4.78 5.18 24.60
CA LYS A 446 5.19 4.27 25.68
C LYS A 446 4.10 3.22 25.90
N PRO A 447 4.41 1.91 25.82
CA PRO A 447 3.45 0.84 26.14
C PRO A 447 3.21 0.74 27.66
N SER A 448 2.30 -0.14 28.05
CA SER A 448 2.08 -0.47 29.46
C SER A 448 3.27 -1.21 30.08
N GLN A 449 3.33 -1.25 31.40
CA GLN A 449 4.34 -2.03 32.12
C GLN A 449 4.22 -3.52 31.78
N ASP A 450 3.00 -4.04 31.62
CA ASP A 450 2.76 -5.44 31.24
C ASP A 450 3.44 -5.79 29.91
N PHE A 451 3.47 -4.87 28.95
CA PHE A 451 4.17 -5.08 27.69
C PHE A 451 5.70 -4.98 27.86
N GLU A 452 6.18 -4.04 28.67
CA GLU A 452 7.62 -3.93 28.98
C GLU A 452 8.13 -5.22 29.66
N ASP A 453 7.31 -5.85 30.51
CA ASP A 453 7.63 -7.11 31.19
C ASP A 453 7.69 -8.34 30.23
N LEU A 454 7.19 -8.20 28.99
CA LEU A 454 7.34 -9.23 27.95
C LEU A 454 8.74 -9.24 27.31
N MET A 455 9.51 -8.18 27.47
CA MET A 455 10.82 -8.05 26.83
C MET A 455 11.82 -9.08 27.40
N PRO A 456 12.71 -9.61 26.56
CA PRO A 456 13.68 -10.61 26.97
C PRO A 456 14.66 -10.04 27.98
N LYS A 457 15.13 -10.89 28.90
CA LYS A 457 16.16 -10.55 29.88
C LYS A 457 17.57 -10.95 29.43
N ASP A 458 17.67 -11.54 28.25
CA ASP A 458 18.91 -12.01 27.63
C ASP A 458 18.94 -11.58 26.15
N ASP A 459 20.02 -11.87 25.43
CA ASP A 459 20.26 -11.44 24.06
C ASP A 459 19.58 -12.34 23.01
N ARG A 460 18.77 -13.33 23.41
CA ARG A 460 18.05 -14.19 22.47
C ARG A 460 16.91 -13.40 21.81
N PRO A 461 16.62 -13.68 20.53
CA PRO A 461 15.53 -13.01 19.83
C PRO A 461 14.15 -13.40 20.38
N LEU A 462 13.18 -12.52 20.21
CA LEU A 462 11.76 -12.81 20.37
C LEU A 462 11.16 -13.31 19.06
N LEU A 463 10.32 -14.33 19.13
CA LEU A 463 9.46 -14.69 18.00
C LEU A 463 8.14 -13.96 18.13
N VAL A 464 7.79 -13.13 17.15
CA VAL A 464 6.55 -12.35 17.15
C VAL A 464 5.55 -12.95 16.17
N VAL A 465 4.34 -13.19 16.65
CA VAL A 465 3.24 -13.79 15.88
C VAL A 465 2.05 -12.84 15.88
N CYS A 466 1.38 -12.64 14.76
CA CYS A 466 0.08 -11.97 14.68
C CYS A 466 -0.89 -12.80 13.85
N MET A 467 -2.02 -12.24 13.42
CA MET A 467 -3.00 -12.98 12.62
C MET A 467 -2.42 -13.45 11.27
N ALA A 468 -1.80 -12.57 10.49
CA ALA A 468 -1.37 -12.84 9.12
C ALA A 468 0.11 -12.51 8.83
N GLY A 469 0.93 -12.27 9.85
CA GLY A 469 2.36 -12.00 9.71
C GLY A 469 2.75 -10.51 9.58
N ASN A 470 1.83 -9.61 9.23
CA ASN A 470 2.17 -8.21 8.94
C ASN A 470 2.37 -7.34 10.20
N THR A 471 1.45 -7.40 11.15
CA THR A 471 1.57 -6.66 12.42
C THR A 471 2.78 -7.15 13.22
N SER A 472 3.05 -8.46 13.21
CA SER A 472 4.21 -9.05 13.87
C SER A 472 5.53 -8.61 13.22
N LEU A 473 5.58 -8.49 11.90
CA LEU A 473 6.75 -7.97 11.20
C LEU A 473 7.02 -6.51 11.57
N MET A 474 5.98 -5.67 11.60
CA MET A 474 6.10 -4.27 12.02
C MET A 474 6.58 -4.17 13.49
N LEU A 475 6.00 -4.97 14.38
CA LEU A 475 6.38 -4.99 15.79
C LEU A 475 7.81 -5.48 15.98
N ALA A 476 8.23 -6.55 15.29
CA ALA A 476 9.60 -7.03 15.32
C ALA A 476 10.59 -5.93 14.87
N LYS A 477 10.30 -5.23 13.79
CA LYS A 477 11.12 -4.10 13.31
C LYS A 477 11.22 -2.95 14.31
N VAL A 478 10.14 -2.62 15.01
CA VAL A 478 10.17 -1.57 16.05
C VAL A 478 10.98 -2.02 17.27
N LEU A 479 10.80 -3.27 17.73
CA LEU A 479 11.55 -3.83 18.83
C LEU A 479 13.06 -3.84 18.55
N GLU A 480 13.47 -4.24 17.35
CA GLU A 480 14.87 -4.18 16.95
C GLU A 480 15.47 -2.77 16.97
N ARG A 481 14.69 -1.74 16.59
CA ARG A 481 15.13 -0.33 16.73
C ARG A 481 15.33 0.08 18.18
N GLN A 482 14.62 -0.55 19.08
CA GLN A 482 14.76 -0.36 20.54
C GLN A 482 15.86 -1.24 21.15
N GLY A 483 16.58 -2.02 20.33
CA GLY A 483 17.68 -2.87 20.75
C GLY A 483 17.26 -4.29 21.15
N VAL A 484 16.00 -4.66 20.94
CA VAL A 484 15.48 -6.01 21.20
C VAL A 484 15.48 -6.82 19.93
N ALA A 485 16.27 -7.90 19.83
CA ALA A 485 16.26 -8.79 18.70
C ALA A 485 14.90 -9.48 18.56
N ALA A 486 14.28 -9.43 17.38
CA ALA A 486 12.96 -10.01 17.15
C ALA A 486 12.81 -10.48 15.70
N GLU A 487 12.08 -11.58 15.50
CA GLU A 487 11.73 -12.14 14.21
C GLU A 487 10.21 -12.34 14.12
N SER A 488 9.63 -12.15 12.94
CA SER A 488 8.20 -12.35 12.70
C SER A 488 7.91 -13.71 12.06
N LEU A 489 6.92 -14.43 12.55
CA LEU A 489 6.45 -15.67 11.91
C LEU A 489 5.71 -15.37 10.61
N VAL A 490 6.20 -15.93 9.51
CA VAL A 490 5.57 -15.80 8.17
C VAL A 490 4.14 -16.35 8.20
N GLY A 491 3.19 -15.58 7.71
CA GLY A 491 1.77 -15.97 7.66
C GLY A 491 1.04 -15.91 9.00
N GLY A 492 1.76 -15.67 10.11
CA GLY A 492 1.16 -15.59 11.44
C GLY A 492 0.29 -16.82 11.79
N ILE A 493 -0.80 -16.62 12.56
CA ILE A 493 -1.71 -17.72 12.93
C ILE A 493 -2.38 -18.34 11.70
N THR A 494 -2.75 -17.56 10.70
CA THR A 494 -3.43 -18.08 9.49
C THR A 494 -2.53 -18.95 8.62
N GLY A 495 -1.21 -18.86 8.79
CA GLY A 495 -0.22 -19.71 8.12
C GLY A 495 0.05 -21.05 8.82
N LEU A 496 -0.47 -21.25 10.04
CA LEU A 496 -0.24 -22.46 10.83
C LEU A 496 -1.03 -23.66 10.26
N PRO A 497 -0.54 -24.90 10.39
CA PRO A 497 -1.20 -26.09 9.84
C PRO A 497 -2.66 -26.27 10.28
N ALA A 498 -2.95 -25.98 11.55
CA ALA A 498 -4.31 -26.10 12.11
C ALA A 498 -5.30 -25.07 11.57
N THR A 499 -4.80 -23.99 10.99
CA THR A 499 -5.59 -22.82 10.61
C THR A 499 -5.44 -22.45 9.14
N ARG A 500 -4.55 -23.14 8.41
CA ARG A 500 -4.20 -22.82 7.02
C ARG A 500 -5.43 -22.90 6.11
N GLY A 501 -5.66 -21.82 5.36
CA GLY A 501 -6.81 -21.70 4.46
C GLY A 501 -8.14 -21.37 5.15
N LYS A 502 -8.15 -21.17 6.47
CA LYS A 502 -9.34 -20.78 7.21
C LYS A 502 -9.41 -19.27 7.37
N GLN A 503 -10.60 -18.72 7.22
CA GLN A 503 -10.82 -17.30 7.47
C GLN A 503 -10.77 -17.00 8.99
N PRO A 504 -10.44 -15.78 9.41
CA PRO A 504 -10.34 -15.42 10.84
C PRO A 504 -11.57 -15.81 11.69
N PHE A 505 -12.79 -15.74 11.13
CA PHE A 505 -14.01 -16.13 11.85
C PHE A 505 -14.15 -17.67 12.03
N GLU A 506 -13.61 -18.48 11.10
CA GLU A 506 -13.60 -19.95 11.24
C GLU A 506 -12.66 -20.39 12.37
N LEU A 507 -11.64 -19.56 12.68
CA LEU A 507 -10.75 -19.78 13.83
C LEU A 507 -11.52 -19.63 15.15
N VAL A 508 -12.49 -18.74 15.22
CA VAL A 508 -13.39 -18.57 16.38
C VAL A 508 -14.29 -19.80 16.56
N GLN A 509 -14.70 -20.46 15.48
CA GLN A 509 -15.52 -21.68 15.55
C GLN A 509 -14.71 -22.90 15.97
N ILE A 510 -13.46 -23.04 15.54
CA ILE A 510 -12.56 -24.12 15.98
C ILE A 510 -12.31 -24.04 17.48
N ALA A 511 -12.25 -22.84 18.02
CA ALA A 511 -12.07 -22.56 19.41
C ALA A 511 -13.31 -22.87 20.28
N ARG A 512 -14.47 -23.02 19.68
CA ARG A 512 -15.74 -23.33 20.37
C ARG A 512 -16.17 -24.80 20.24
N GLY A 513 -15.50 -25.60 19.47
CA GLY A 513 -15.69 -27.04 19.31
C GLY A 513 -14.65 -27.85 20.01
#